data_cd6dc8e4fc6ef56ca764a2a2373c2c03
#
_entry.id   cd6dc8e4fc6ef56ca764a2a2373c2c03
#
_cell.length_a   1.000
_cell.length_b   1.000
_cell.length_c   1.000
_cell.angle_alpha   90.00
_cell.angle_beta   90.00
_cell.angle_gamma   90.00
#
_symmetry.space_group_name_H-M   'P 1'
#
loop_
_entity.id
_entity.type
_entity.pdbx_description
1 polymer ?
#
loop_
_entity_poly.entity_id
_entity_poly.type
_entity_poly.pdbx_seq_one_letter_code
_entity_poly.pdbx_strand_id
1 'polypeptide(L)'
;MRAAISRAILTLATLGMRSRDQGWGIAMRSELEEAIAEGAGLRFAFGCLVASLGRMPTHDEGRFSLTIHALALGLIVPMGAFQVVGLLQGFPVMLSVGDFAVPNSLQGYLMTSAYQGLTPLIAAVSLLLGGAHLRLAWTLLDRDWVRIQAAGAMNLAAAVTIIIMISLLDCNVGQALRQGAILLLELAIVATLGRWHAELPQPSQADQAAT
;
A
#
# COMPACT_ATOMS: atom_id res chain seq x y z
N MET A 1 1.78 -24.30 20.70
CA MET A 1 2.14 -23.39 19.59
C MET A 1 1.28 -23.65 18.33
N ARG A 2 1.17 -24.89 17.81
CA ARG A 2 0.36 -25.21 16.61
C ARG A 2 -1.11 -24.82 16.74
N ALA A 3 -1.77 -25.11 17.88
CA ALA A 3 -3.16 -24.76 18.13
C ALA A 3 -3.42 -23.23 18.08
N ALA A 4 -2.49 -22.42 18.65
CA ALA A 4 -2.60 -20.97 18.60
C ALA A 4 -2.51 -20.44 17.16
N ILE A 5 -1.61 -21.01 16.35
CA ILE A 5 -1.47 -20.65 14.92
C ILE A 5 -2.75 -21.01 14.14
N SER A 6 -3.32 -22.22 14.40
CA SER A 6 -4.57 -22.64 13.74
C SER A 6 -5.73 -21.70 14.06
N ARG A 7 -5.88 -21.29 15.32
CA ARG A 7 -6.90 -20.33 15.73
C ARG A 7 -6.69 -18.96 15.09
N ALA A 8 -5.43 -18.48 15.01
CA ALA A 8 -5.11 -17.21 14.35
C ALA A 8 -5.45 -17.25 12.85
N ILE A 9 -5.11 -18.35 12.16
CA ILE A 9 -5.45 -18.54 10.74
C ILE A 9 -6.97 -18.55 10.54
N LEU A 10 -7.72 -19.27 11.38
CA LEU A 10 -9.18 -19.29 11.28
C LEU A 10 -9.80 -17.92 11.58
N THR A 11 -9.25 -17.18 12.55
CA THR A 11 -9.68 -15.79 12.81
C THR A 11 -9.50 -14.92 11.57
N LEU A 12 -8.36 -15.02 10.90
CA LEU A 12 -8.12 -14.32 9.62
C LEU A 12 -9.13 -14.75 8.54
N ALA A 13 -9.42 -16.06 8.43
CA ALA A 13 -10.39 -16.58 7.47
C ALA A 13 -11.81 -16.04 7.71
N THR A 14 -12.18 -15.76 8.96
CA THR A 14 -13.52 -15.29 9.36
C THR A 14 -13.65 -13.77 9.43
N LEU A 15 -12.55 -13.01 9.48
CA LEU A 15 -12.56 -11.53 9.55
C LEU A 15 -13.26 -10.86 8.36
N GLY A 16 -13.27 -11.50 7.19
CA GLY A 16 -13.89 -10.98 5.97
C GLY A 16 -15.34 -11.49 5.75
N MET A 17 -15.92 -12.23 6.71
CA MET A 17 -17.26 -12.80 6.55
C MET A 17 -18.33 -11.77 6.85
N ARG A 18 -19.40 -11.77 6.02
CA ARG A 18 -20.59 -10.96 6.25
C ARG A 18 -21.34 -11.40 7.51
N SER A 19 -22.13 -10.47 8.09
CA SER A 19 -23.05 -10.77 9.19
C SER A 19 -23.96 -11.97 8.89
N ARG A 20 -24.38 -12.14 7.65
CA ARG A 20 -25.19 -13.29 7.18
C ARG A 20 -24.47 -14.64 7.29
N ASP A 21 -23.14 -14.63 7.22
CA ASP A 21 -22.30 -15.83 7.24
C ASP A 21 -21.69 -16.11 8.63
N GLN A 22 -22.05 -15.32 9.66
CA GLN A 22 -21.53 -15.49 11.02
C GLN A 22 -21.86 -16.87 11.62
N GLY A 23 -23.02 -17.43 11.29
CA GLY A 23 -23.36 -18.79 11.69
C GLY A 23 -22.36 -19.83 11.18
N TRP A 24 -21.88 -19.64 9.97
CA TRP A 24 -20.85 -20.51 9.38
C TRP A 24 -19.47 -20.31 10.07
N GLY A 25 -19.15 -19.09 10.46
CA GLY A 25 -17.95 -18.80 11.24
C GLY A 25 -17.95 -19.44 12.63
N ILE A 26 -19.12 -19.55 13.28
CA ILE A 26 -19.28 -20.25 14.56
C ILE A 26 -19.08 -21.74 14.37
N ALA A 27 -19.70 -22.34 13.35
CA ALA A 27 -19.54 -23.76 13.03
C ALA A 27 -18.07 -24.12 12.75
N MET A 28 -17.38 -23.30 11.94
CA MET A 28 -15.95 -23.50 11.67
C MET A 28 -15.07 -23.48 12.94
N ARG A 29 -15.42 -22.64 13.92
CA ARG A 29 -14.67 -22.60 15.19
C ARG A 29 -14.85 -23.87 16.01
N SER A 30 -16.07 -24.43 16.08
CA SER A 30 -16.31 -25.68 16.78
C SER A 30 -15.59 -26.86 16.11
N GLU A 31 -15.67 -26.95 14.78
CA GLU A 31 -14.95 -27.99 14.02
C GLU A 31 -13.42 -27.86 14.11
N LEU A 32 -12.89 -26.63 14.22
CA LEU A 32 -11.46 -26.41 14.44
C LEU A 32 -10.98 -27.03 15.76
N GLU A 33 -11.74 -26.88 16.85
CA GLU A 33 -11.33 -27.45 18.15
C GLU A 33 -11.27 -28.99 18.09
N GLU A 34 -12.20 -29.61 17.37
CA GLU A 34 -12.17 -31.04 17.10
C GLU A 34 -10.97 -31.44 16.23
N ALA A 35 -10.73 -30.71 15.14
CA ALA A 35 -9.57 -30.95 14.29
C ALA A 35 -8.22 -30.71 15.02
N ILE A 36 -8.17 -29.81 16.01
CA ILE A 36 -7.00 -29.63 16.87
C ILE A 36 -6.78 -30.84 17.76
N ALA A 37 -7.86 -31.41 18.34
CA ALA A 37 -7.79 -32.62 19.18
C ALA A 37 -7.27 -33.83 18.37
N GLU A 38 -7.63 -33.92 17.09
CA GLU A 38 -7.15 -34.95 16.17
C GLU A 38 -5.75 -34.65 15.57
N GLY A 39 -5.14 -33.51 15.88
CA GLY A 39 -3.82 -33.11 15.34
C GLY A 39 -3.86 -32.51 13.91
N ALA A 40 -5.05 -32.39 13.32
CA ALA A 40 -5.26 -31.89 11.95
C ALA A 40 -5.59 -30.37 11.88
N GLY A 41 -5.56 -29.64 13.01
CA GLY A 41 -6.04 -28.26 13.13
C GLY A 41 -5.41 -27.26 12.16
N LEU A 42 -4.11 -27.37 11.83
CA LEU A 42 -3.46 -26.49 10.86
C LEU A 42 -4.00 -26.70 9.43
N ARG A 43 -4.16 -27.98 9.04
CA ARG A 43 -4.69 -28.32 7.72
C ARG A 43 -6.12 -27.83 7.55
N PHE A 44 -6.94 -28.01 8.58
CA PHE A 44 -8.32 -27.54 8.62
C PHE A 44 -8.38 -26.01 8.52
N ALA A 45 -7.64 -25.28 9.38
CA ALA A 45 -7.62 -23.81 9.37
C ALA A 45 -7.15 -23.24 8.04
N PHE A 46 -6.13 -23.85 7.43
CA PHE A 46 -5.64 -23.44 6.11
C PHE A 46 -6.68 -23.71 5.01
N GLY A 47 -7.37 -24.85 5.06
CA GLY A 47 -8.47 -25.17 4.15
C GLY A 47 -9.60 -24.12 4.24
N CYS A 48 -9.98 -23.72 5.44
CA CYS A 48 -10.97 -22.66 5.67
C CYS A 48 -10.50 -21.31 5.12
N LEU A 49 -9.23 -20.95 5.30
CA LEU A 49 -8.65 -19.73 4.76
C LEU A 49 -8.70 -19.72 3.22
N VAL A 50 -8.27 -20.79 2.58
CA VAL A 50 -8.32 -20.92 1.11
C VAL A 50 -9.76 -20.85 0.60
N ALA A 51 -10.70 -21.52 1.26
CA ALA A 51 -12.12 -21.48 0.90
C ALA A 51 -12.71 -20.07 1.07
N SER A 52 -12.36 -19.35 2.13
CA SER A 52 -12.82 -17.97 2.35
C SER A 52 -12.23 -17.02 1.29
N LEU A 53 -10.93 -17.13 0.99
CA LEU A 53 -10.28 -16.34 -0.07
C LEU A 53 -10.88 -16.66 -1.45
N GLY A 54 -11.20 -17.93 -1.73
CA GLY A 54 -11.85 -18.33 -2.99
C GLY A 54 -13.27 -17.78 -3.13
N ARG A 55 -13.97 -17.48 -2.04
CA ARG A 55 -15.29 -16.86 -2.05
C ARG A 55 -15.27 -15.34 -2.17
N MET A 56 -14.18 -14.66 -1.74
CA MET A 56 -14.06 -13.19 -1.82
C MET A 56 -14.33 -12.64 -3.24
N PRO A 57 -13.79 -13.23 -4.33
CA PRO A 57 -14.04 -12.72 -5.68
C PRO A 57 -15.49 -12.86 -6.17
N THR A 58 -16.33 -13.65 -5.51
CA THR A 58 -17.71 -13.90 -5.95
C THR A 58 -18.69 -12.82 -5.50
N HIS A 59 -18.29 -11.90 -4.63
CA HIS A 59 -19.14 -10.85 -4.06
C HIS A 59 -18.47 -9.49 -4.22
N ASP A 60 -19.24 -8.45 -4.50
CA ASP A 60 -18.73 -7.11 -4.76
C ASP A 60 -17.91 -6.55 -3.59
N GLU A 61 -18.35 -6.78 -2.36
CA GLU A 61 -17.64 -6.37 -1.15
C GLU A 61 -16.33 -7.15 -0.94
N GLY A 62 -16.33 -8.46 -1.27
CA GLY A 62 -15.14 -9.29 -1.23
C GLY A 62 -14.13 -8.91 -2.31
N ARG A 63 -14.59 -8.61 -3.53
CA ARG A 63 -13.76 -8.08 -4.62
C ARG A 63 -13.13 -6.76 -4.23
N PHE A 64 -13.94 -5.87 -3.66
CA PHE A 64 -13.47 -4.58 -3.18
C PHE A 64 -12.39 -4.73 -2.11
N SER A 65 -12.64 -5.56 -1.08
CA SER A 65 -11.66 -5.85 -0.03
C SER A 65 -10.36 -6.44 -0.59
N LEU A 66 -10.47 -7.44 -1.48
CA LEU A 66 -9.31 -8.06 -2.11
C LEU A 66 -8.49 -7.03 -2.92
N THR A 67 -9.18 -6.18 -3.68
CA THR A 67 -8.53 -5.14 -4.50
C THR A 67 -7.81 -4.12 -3.63
N ILE A 68 -8.40 -3.70 -2.51
CA ILE A 68 -7.76 -2.80 -1.54
C ILE A 68 -6.47 -3.42 -0.98
N HIS A 69 -6.54 -4.69 -0.53
CA HIS A 69 -5.37 -5.36 0.03
C HIS A 69 -4.28 -5.59 -1.04
N ALA A 70 -4.68 -5.99 -2.26
CA ALA A 70 -3.74 -6.15 -3.36
C ALA A 70 -3.05 -4.82 -3.73
N LEU A 71 -3.78 -3.72 -3.77
CA LEU A 71 -3.23 -2.40 -4.04
C LEU A 71 -2.32 -1.93 -2.89
N ALA A 72 -2.80 -2.00 -1.65
CA ALA A 72 -2.04 -1.52 -0.49
C ALA A 72 -0.74 -2.30 -0.31
N LEU A 73 -0.82 -3.64 -0.29
CA LEU A 73 0.33 -4.51 0.02
C LEU A 73 1.17 -4.84 -1.22
N GLY A 74 0.56 -4.93 -2.41
CA GLY A 74 1.24 -5.32 -3.65
C GLY A 74 1.84 -4.15 -4.42
N LEU A 75 1.37 -2.93 -4.23
CA LEU A 75 1.86 -1.75 -4.96
C LEU A 75 2.34 -0.64 -4.02
N ILE A 76 1.47 -0.12 -3.14
CA ILE A 76 1.78 1.09 -2.37
C ILE A 76 2.88 0.84 -1.33
N VAL A 77 2.81 -0.25 -0.55
CA VAL A 77 3.84 -0.59 0.44
C VAL A 77 5.20 -0.85 -0.21
N PRO A 78 5.34 -1.66 -1.29
CA PRO A 78 6.60 -1.81 -1.99
C PRO A 78 7.16 -0.49 -2.53
N MET A 79 6.32 0.41 -3.07
CA MET A 79 6.77 1.73 -3.53
C MET A 79 7.31 2.58 -2.38
N GLY A 80 6.60 2.63 -1.25
CA GLY A 80 7.09 3.31 -0.05
C GLY A 80 8.39 2.72 0.48
N ALA A 81 8.49 1.40 0.54
CA ALA A 81 9.70 0.70 0.95
C ALA A 81 10.87 0.98 -0.01
N PHE A 82 10.62 0.99 -1.31
CA PHE A 82 11.63 1.31 -2.33
C PHE A 82 12.21 2.72 -2.15
N GLN A 83 11.37 3.72 -1.84
CA GLN A 83 11.80 5.08 -1.55
C GLN A 83 12.73 5.13 -0.32
N VAL A 84 12.35 4.45 0.76
CA VAL A 84 13.14 4.41 2.00
C VAL A 84 14.45 3.65 1.81
N VAL A 85 14.41 2.46 1.17
CA VAL A 85 15.60 1.65 0.92
C VAL A 85 16.55 2.35 -0.05
N GLY A 86 16.02 2.99 -1.11
CA GLY A 86 16.82 3.80 -2.03
C GLY A 86 17.59 4.88 -1.31
N LEU A 87 16.95 5.55 -0.34
CA LEU A 87 17.61 6.54 0.52
C LEU A 87 18.74 5.93 1.35
N LEU A 88 18.51 4.79 2.00
CA LEU A 88 19.50 4.10 2.83
C LEU A 88 20.69 3.57 2.02
N GLN A 89 20.50 3.25 0.75
CA GLN A 89 21.55 2.79 -0.16
C GLN A 89 22.34 3.92 -0.83
N GLY A 90 22.09 5.18 -0.47
CA GLY A 90 22.87 6.31 -0.96
C GLY A 90 22.47 6.82 -2.33
N PHE A 91 21.19 6.80 -2.67
CA PHE A 91 20.65 7.39 -3.90
C PHE A 91 21.20 6.86 -5.24
N PRO A 92 21.52 5.59 -5.44
CA PRO A 92 22.13 5.19 -6.71
C PRO A 92 21.17 5.31 -7.90
N VAL A 93 19.85 5.39 -7.64
CA VAL A 93 18.85 5.26 -8.70
C VAL A 93 18.40 6.60 -9.27
N MET A 94 18.45 7.70 -8.50
CA MET A 94 17.96 9.00 -8.95
C MET A 94 19.03 9.94 -9.44
N LEU A 95 20.27 9.74 -9.03
CA LEU A 95 21.29 10.75 -9.12
C LEU A 95 22.65 10.10 -9.45
N SER A 96 22.75 9.50 -10.62
CA SER A 96 24.06 9.13 -11.14
C SER A 96 24.84 10.41 -11.46
N VAL A 97 25.67 10.84 -10.51
CA VAL A 97 26.59 11.98 -10.65
C VAL A 97 27.59 11.78 -11.81
N GLY A 98 27.68 10.56 -12.33
CA GLY A 98 28.63 10.18 -13.36
C GLY A 98 28.54 10.93 -14.69
N ASP A 99 27.39 11.49 -15.03
CA ASP A 99 27.18 12.21 -16.29
C ASP A 99 27.53 13.71 -16.20
N PHE A 100 27.79 14.23 -14.99
CA PHE A 100 28.15 15.65 -14.77
C PHE A 100 29.66 15.91 -14.80
N ALA A 101 30.46 14.89 -15.04
CA ALA A 101 31.93 15.01 -15.06
C ALA A 101 32.41 15.69 -16.32
N VAL A 102 32.18 17.02 -16.43
CA VAL A 102 33.09 17.91 -17.14
C VAL A 102 34.01 18.50 -16.06
N PRO A 103 35.13 17.87 -15.75
CA PRO A 103 35.87 18.05 -14.49
C PRO A 103 36.49 19.45 -14.29
N ASN A 104 36.55 20.30 -15.30
CA ASN A 104 37.34 21.53 -15.26
C ASN A 104 36.62 22.77 -15.78
N SER A 105 35.26 22.79 -15.78
CA SER A 105 34.51 23.97 -16.13
C SER A 105 33.87 24.62 -14.88
N LEU A 106 33.78 25.96 -14.87
CA LEU A 106 33.03 26.70 -13.84
C LEU A 106 31.61 26.18 -13.70
N GLN A 107 30.97 25.80 -14.81
CA GLN A 107 29.64 25.25 -14.85
C GLN A 107 29.57 23.90 -14.13
N GLY A 108 30.53 22.98 -14.32
CA GLY A 108 30.60 21.70 -13.62
C GLY A 108 30.77 21.88 -12.12
N TYR A 109 31.60 22.85 -11.69
CA TYR A 109 31.77 23.16 -10.27
C TYR A 109 30.48 23.71 -9.64
N LEU A 110 29.80 24.63 -10.30
CA LEU A 110 28.54 25.22 -9.80
C LEU A 110 27.43 24.16 -9.72
N MET A 111 27.33 23.27 -10.73
CA MET A 111 26.35 22.17 -10.72
C MET A 111 26.63 21.19 -9.60
N THR A 112 27.89 20.78 -9.39
CA THR A 112 28.26 19.88 -8.32
C THR A 112 27.98 20.47 -6.94
N SER A 113 28.27 21.77 -6.75
CA SER A 113 28.01 22.48 -5.50
C SER A 113 26.52 22.62 -5.22
N ALA A 114 25.71 23.00 -6.24
CA ALA A 114 24.26 23.08 -6.13
C ALA A 114 23.65 21.70 -5.81
N TYR A 115 24.15 20.65 -6.44
CA TYR A 115 23.74 19.28 -6.18
C TYR A 115 24.02 18.85 -4.73
N GLN A 116 25.25 19.06 -4.25
CA GLN A 116 25.61 18.74 -2.87
C GLN A 116 24.74 19.51 -1.85
N GLY A 117 24.41 20.76 -2.14
CA GLY A 117 23.52 21.58 -1.29
C GLY A 117 22.07 21.08 -1.28
N LEU A 118 21.56 20.54 -2.40
CA LEU A 118 20.18 20.07 -2.52
C LEU A 118 19.98 18.60 -2.12
N THR A 119 21.05 17.80 -2.07
CA THR A 119 20.98 16.38 -1.70
C THR A 119 20.23 16.14 -0.38
N PRO A 120 20.49 16.84 0.73
CA PRO A 120 19.77 16.60 1.97
C PRO A 120 18.27 16.95 1.87
N LEU A 121 17.92 17.94 1.06
CA LEU A 121 16.52 18.32 0.84
C LEU A 121 15.80 17.27 0.00
N ILE A 122 16.41 16.79 -1.07
CA ILE A 122 15.87 15.70 -1.89
C ILE A 122 15.72 14.43 -1.04
N ALA A 123 16.69 14.13 -0.17
CA ALA A 123 16.63 13.03 0.78
C ALA A 123 15.42 13.16 1.73
N ALA A 124 15.23 14.33 2.32
CA ALA A 124 14.12 14.59 3.22
C ALA A 124 12.76 14.45 2.52
N VAL A 125 12.61 15.01 1.30
CA VAL A 125 11.36 14.89 0.53
C VAL A 125 11.10 13.46 0.08
N SER A 126 12.13 12.69 -0.30
CA SER A 126 12.01 11.27 -0.64
C SER A 126 11.57 10.44 0.57
N LEU A 127 12.10 10.74 1.75
CA LEU A 127 11.69 10.07 3.00
C LEU A 127 10.24 10.40 3.35
N LEU A 128 9.83 11.66 3.20
CA LEU A 128 8.45 12.09 3.38
C LEU A 128 7.51 11.37 2.39
N LEU A 129 7.94 11.26 1.13
CA LEU A 129 7.17 10.53 0.10
C LEU A 129 7.02 9.05 0.47
N GLY A 130 8.10 8.38 0.89
CA GLY A 130 8.05 6.99 1.35
C GLY A 130 7.13 6.81 2.56
N GLY A 131 7.24 7.67 3.57
CA GLY A 131 6.36 7.67 4.74
C GLY A 131 4.90 7.94 4.40
N ALA A 132 4.65 8.84 3.46
CA ALA A 132 3.31 9.16 2.98
C ALA A 132 2.68 7.99 2.18
N HIS A 133 3.47 7.21 1.41
CA HIS A 133 2.99 5.96 0.80
C HIS A 133 2.58 4.94 1.85
N LEU A 134 3.41 4.71 2.88
CA LEU A 134 3.07 3.78 3.97
C LEU A 134 1.81 4.23 4.71
N ARG A 135 1.66 5.53 4.96
CA ARG A 135 0.44 6.09 5.55
C ARG A 135 -0.77 5.91 4.64
N LEU A 136 -0.61 6.13 3.31
CA LEU A 136 -1.67 5.90 2.34
C LEU A 136 -2.12 4.44 2.33
N ALA A 137 -1.17 3.48 2.34
CA ALA A 137 -1.49 2.07 2.43
C ALA A 137 -2.28 1.74 3.70
N TRP A 138 -1.86 2.28 4.86
CA TRP A 138 -2.54 2.08 6.13
C TRP A 138 -3.97 2.63 6.11
N THR A 139 -4.15 3.90 5.71
CA THR A 139 -5.48 4.52 5.64
C THR A 139 -6.40 3.84 4.63
N LEU A 140 -5.82 3.26 3.57
CA LEU A 140 -6.57 2.50 2.57
C LEU A 140 -7.11 1.19 3.18
N LEU A 141 -6.31 0.50 4.00
CA LEU A 141 -6.75 -0.69 4.74
C LEU A 141 -7.82 -0.37 5.78
N ASP A 142 -7.72 0.79 6.45
CA ASP A 142 -8.73 1.31 7.40
C ASP A 142 -9.99 1.84 6.70
N ARG A 143 -10.00 1.97 5.37
CA ARG A 143 -11.11 2.51 4.56
C ARG A 143 -11.52 3.93 4.94
N ASP A 144 -10.61 4.74 5.49
CA ASP A 144 -10.85 6.13 5.84
C ASP A 144 -10.61 7.04 4.62
N TRP A 145 -11.67 7.27 3.85
CA TRP A 145 -11.61 8.01 2.58
C TRP A 145 -11.17 9.45 2.73
N VAL A 146 -11.46 10.10 3.84
CA VAL A 146 -11.01 11.47 4.10
C VAL A 146 -9.50 11.51 4.26
N ARG A 147 -8.94 10.58 5.03
CA ARG A 147 -7.49 10.48 5.22
C ARG A 147 -6.77 9.98 3.97
N ILE A 148 -7.40 9.10 3.18
CA ILE A 148 -6.87 8.63 1.89
C ILE A 148 -6.65 9.81 0.94
N GLN A 149 -7.66 10.70 0.80
CA GLN A 149 -7.55 11.89 -0.06
C GLN A 149 -6.43 12.84 0.41
N ALA A 150 -6.35 13.10 1.71
CA ALA A 150 -5.29 13.94 2.28
C ALA A 150 -3.89 13.33 2.07
N ALA A 151 -3.72 12.02 2.30
CA ALA A 151 -2.45 11.31 2.08
C ALA A 151 -2.08 11.30 0.58
N GLY A 152 -3.05 11.08 -0.31
CA GLY A 152 -2.86 11.12 -1.76
C GLY A 152 -2.42 12.50 -2.24
N ALA A 153 -3.05 13.58 -1.76
CA ALA A 153 -2.65 14.95 -2.07
C ALA A 153 -1.23 15.26 -1.60
N MET A 154 -0.84 14.79 -0.41
CA MET A 154 0.51 14.95 0.11
C MET A 154 1.55 14.20 -0.72
N ASN A 155 1.25 12.97 -1.15
CA ASN A 155 2.11 12.21 -2.05
C ASN A 155 2.30 12.92 -3.39
N LEU A 156 1.22 13.45 -3.96
CA LEU A 156 1.27 14.21 -5.22
C LEU A 156 2.13 15.46 -5.07
N ALA A 157 1.93 16.25 -4.02
CA ALA A 157 2.71 17.45 -3.75
C ALA A 157 4.21 17.14 -3.59
N ALA A 158 4.56 16.09 -2.83
CA ALA A 158 5.93 15.66 -2.66
C ALA A 158 6.57 15.21 -3.98
N ALA A 159 5.85 14.43 -4.80
CA ALA A 159 6.34 13.98 -6.11
C ALA A 159 6.56 15.15 -7.08
N VAL A 160 5.61 16.09 -7.15
CA VAL A 160 5.75 17.32 -7.97
C VAL A 160 6.96 18.13 -7.51
N THR A 161 7.16 18.28 -6.21
CA THR A 161 8.33 18.98 -5.65
C THR A 161 9.63 18.31 -6.08
N ILE A 162 9.74 16.97 -6.00
CA ILE A 162 10.93 16.23 -6.46
C ILE A 162 11.15 16.42 -7.96
N ILE A 163 10.10 16.31 -8.78
CA ILE A 163 10.20 16.50 -10.23
C ILE A 163 10.73 17.90 -10.55
N ILE A 164 10.18 18.93 -9.92
CA ILE A 164 10.63 20.33 -10.13
C ILE A 164 12.09 20.47 -9.70
N MET A 165 12.48 19.98 -8.54
CA MET A 165 13.86 20.05 -8.05
C MET A 165 14.85 19.37 -8.98
N ILE A 166 14.52 18.16 -9.46
CA ILE A 166 15.37 17.43 -10.40
C ILE A 166 15.45 18.15 -11.74
N SER A 167 14.34 18.71 -12.24
CA SER A 167 14.30 19.46 -13.48
C SER A 167 15.16 20.73 -13.44
N LEU A 168 15.17 21.42 -12.29
CA LEU A 168 16.01 22.61 -12.08
C LEU A 168 17.52 22.28 -12.07
N LEU A 169 17.88 21.06 -11.68
CA LEU A 169 19.26 20.59 -11.66
C LEU A 169 19.73 20.01 -13.00
N ASP A 170 18.88 20.01 -14.03
CA ASP A 170 19.15 19.35 -15.33
C ASP A 170 19.62 17.91 -15.20
N CYS A 171 19.12 17.24 -14.15
CA CYS A 171 19.38 15.82 -13.88
C CYS A 171 18.46 14.96 -14.77
N ASN A 172 18.65 13.65 -14.74
CA ASN A 172 17.86 12.68 -15.54
C ASN A 172 16.35 12.75 -15.20
N VAL A 173 15.65 13.72 -15.79
CA VAL A 173 14.22 13.98 -15.60
C VAL A 173 13.36 12.76 -15.97
N GLY A 174 13.86 11.89 -16.88
CA GLY A 174 13.13 10.72 -17.35
C GLY A 174 12.78 9.73 -16.23
N GLN A 175 13.61 9.61 -15.20
CA GLN A 175 13.31 8.75 -14.04
C GLN A 175 12.29 9.38 -13.11
N ALA A 176 12.42 10.67 -12.83
CA ALA A 176 11.44 11.40 -12.02
C ALA A 176 10.06 11.39 -12.67
N LEU A 177 9.98 11.56 -14.00
CA LEU A 177 8.73 11.47 -14.75
C LEU A 177 8.11 10.07 -14.68
N ARG A 178 8.90 9.01 -14.77
CA ARG A 178 8.39 7.63 -14.62
C ARG A 178 7.80 7.40 -13.24
N GLN A 179 8.44 7.87 -12.18
CA GLN A 179 7.91 7.78 -10.83
C GLN A 179 6.64 8.61 -10.66
N GLY A 180 6.61 9.81 -11.22
CA GLY A 180 5.41 10.64 -11.25
C GLY A 180 4.25 9.95 -11.99
N ALA A 181 4.51 9.30 -13.12
CA ALA A 181 3.50 8.55 -13.86
C ALA A 181 2.96 7.35 -13.06
N ILE A 182 3.83 6.61 -12.36
CA ILE A 182 3.40 5.51 -11.48
C ILE A 182 2.51 6.05 -10.36
N LEU A 183 2.92 7.14 -9.70
CA LEU A 183 2.12 7.76 -8.64
C LEU A 183 0.75 8.24 -9.16
N LEU A 184 0.70 8.86 -10.35
CA LEU A 184 -0.56 9.27 -10.95
C LEU A 184 -1.47 8.07 -11.22
N LEU A 185 -0.91 6.95 -11.68
CA LEU A 185 -1.64 5.71 -11.86
C LEU A 185 -2.17 5.16 -10.53
N GLU A 186 -1.36 5.14 -9.48
CA GLU A 186 -1.77 4.73 -8.13
C GLU A 186 -2.94 5.58 -7.62
N LEU A 187 -2.83 6.91 -7.74
CA LEU A 187 -3.87 7.84 -7.31
C LEU A 187 -5.16 7.68 -8.15
N ALA A 188 -5.04 7.42 -9.45
CA ALA A 188 -6.19 7.14 -10.31
C ALA A 188 -6.91 5.85 -9.89
N ILE A 189 -6.16 4.79 -9.55
CA ILE A 189 -6.73 3.54 -9.03
C ILE A 189 -7.43 3.80 -7.68
N VAL A 190 -6.79 4.53 -6.75
CA VAL A 190 -7.37 4.89 -5.46
C VAL A 190 -8.66 5.70 -5.64
N ALA A 191 -8.67 6.68 -6.55
CA ALA A 191 -9.87 7.48 -6.84
C ALA A 191 -11.00 6.62 -7.42
N THR A 192 -10.66 5.65 -8.28
CA THR A 192 -11.65 4.71 -8.86
C THR A 192 -12.23 3.81 -7.77
N LEU A 193 -11.41 3.32 -6.84
CA LEU A 193 -11.86 2.55 -5.68
C LEU A 193 -12.76 3.37 -4.76
N GLY A 194 -12.46 4.67 -4.57
CA GLY A 194 -13.31 5.58 -3.81
C GLY A 194 -14.72 5.72 -4.41
N ARG A 195 -14.80 5.83 -5.73
CA ARG A 195 -16.09 5.84 -6.44
C ARG A 195 -16.83 4.51 -6.30
N TRP A 196 -16.13 3.40 -6.50
CA TRP A 196 -16.72 2.07 -6.33
C TRP A 196 -17.23 1.87 -4.91
N HIS A 197 -16.49 2.31 -3.89
CA HIS A 197 -16.95 2.25 -2.50
C HIS A 197 -18.25 3.01 -2.28
N ALA A 198 -18.42 4.19 -2.88
CA ALA A 198 -19.64 4.99 -2.77
C ALA A 198 -20.85 4.31 -3.43
N GLU A 199 -20.64 3.43 -4.39
CA GLU A 199 -21.69 2.68 -5.10
C GLU A 199 -22.08 1.36 -4.38
N LEU A 200 -21.27 0.90 -3.40
CA LEU A 200 -21.58 -0.32 -2.66
C LEU A 200 -22.84 -0.12 -1.82
N PRO A 201 -23.78 -1.09 -1.78
CA PRO A 201 -24.98 -1.02 -0.96
C PRO A 201 -24.58 -0.85 0.51
N GLN A 202 -25.00 0.26 1.12
CA GLN A 202 -24.83 0.44 2.55
C GLN A 202 -25.78 -0.53 3.27
N PRO A 203 -25.34 -1.20 4.37
CA PRO A 203 -26.25 -2.00 5.18
C PRO A 203 -27.42 -1.12 5.62
N SER A 204 -28.64 -1.57 5.34
CA SER A 204 -29.84 -0.80 5.69
C SER A 204 -29.88 -0.59 7.20
N GLN A 205 -30.35 0.58 7.64
CA GLN A 205 -30.50 0.89 9.07
C GLN A 205 -31.36 -0.15 9.80
N ALA A 206 -32.20 -0.90 9.07
CA ALA A 206 -32.99 -1.99 9.60
C ALA A 206 -32.14 -3.20 10.07
N ASP A 207 -31.01 -3.48 9.42
CA ASP A 207 -30.09 -4.54 9.84
C ASP A 207 -29.26 -4.14 11.08
N GLN A 208 -29.04 -2.85 11.30
CA GLN A 208 -28.32 -2.34 12.47
C GLN A 208 -29.20 -2.30 13.75
N ALA A 209 -30.53 -2.25 13.61
CA ALA A 209 -31.47 -2.24 14.73
C ALA A 209 -31.79 -3.67 15.24
N ALA A 210 -31.33 -4.71 14.52
CA ALA A 210 -31.60 -6.12 14.84
C ALA A 210 -30.42 -6.83 15.56
N THR A 211 -29.31 -6.10 15.78
CA THR A 211 -28.11 -6.57 16.53
C THR A 211 -28.01 -5.87 17.87
#